data_eb02e53611fe7dcc793237211ae92499
#
_entry.id   eb02e53611fe7dcc793237211ae92499
#
_cell.length_a   1.000
_cell.length_b   1.000
_cell.length_c   1.000
_cell.angle_alpha   90.00
_cell.angle_beta   90.00
_cell.angle_gamma   90.00
#
_symmetry.space_group_name_H-M   'P 1'
#
loop_
_entity.id
_entity.type
_entity.pdbx_description
1 polymer ?
#
loop_
_entity_poly.entity_id
_entity_poly.type
_entity_poly.pdbx_seq_one_letter_code
_entity_poly.pdbx_strand_id
1 'polypeptide(L)'
;MAKNLKDSWEKSYRRGDNFVFYPHEEVIRFVSKYIRKQTGLNDFLNVATLVPHSTPKVLDLGCGIGRHVKFCYEMGLDAHGVDLSEVAIKMARSWLSSVGSFDADSRIVQADVRQLPWGDGYFTFAVSHGVLDSMPWEIARAACLELARVMVPGGLFYCDLISGDDSSHAREYSGAEVVRTKHEENTVQLYFNMQLIRDLIRDCFSIKECKLIRSEDVLSGGYHSRYHLVLSRI
;
A
#
# COMPACT_ATOMS: atom_id res chain seq x y z
N MET A 1 -10.04 4.42 -20.10
CA MET A 1 -8.83 4.12 -19.31
C MET A 1 -9.11 3.29 -18.06
N ALA A 2 -9.96 3.68 -17.12
CA ALA A 2 -10.19 2.93 -15.87
C ALA A 2 -10.70 1.48 -16.06
N LYS A 3 -11.58 1.22 -17.02
CA LYS A 3 -12.10 -0.13 -17.32
C LYS A 3 -10.98 -1.08 -17.80
N ASN A 4 -10.04 -0.56 -18.58
CA ASN A 4 -8.92 -1.37 -19.10
C ASN A 4 -7.92 -1.73 -17.99
N LEU A 5 -7.70 -0.83 -17.01
CA LEU A 5 -6.82 -1.09 -15.87
C LEU A 5 -7.39 -2.19 -14.94
N LYS A 6 -8.69 -2.12 -14.62
CA LYS A 6 -9.36 -3.17 -13.84
C LYS A 6 -9.24 -4.53 -14.51
N ASP A 7 -9.51 -4.61 -15.82
CA ASP A 7 -9.43 -5.87 -16.57
C ASP A 7 -8.00 -6.47 -16.57
N SER A 8 -6.96 -5.63 -16.60
CA SER A 8 -5.56 -6.09 -16.53
C SER A 8 -5.24 -6.69 -15.15
N TRP A 9 -5.65 -6.01 -14.06
CA TRP A 9 -5.49 -6.54 -12.70
C TRP A 9 -6.30 -7.83 -12.46
N GLU A 10 -7.55 -7.90 -12.93
CA GLU A 10 -8.36 -9.12 -12.87
C GLU A 10 -7.67 -10.32 -13.56
N LYS A 11 -7.04 -10.09 -14.70
CA LYS A 11 -6.27 -11.13 -15.43
C LYS A 11 -5.04 -11.56 -14.65
N SER A 12 -4.28 -10.60 -14.07
CA SER A 12 -3.10 -10.87 -13.28
C SER A 12 -3.43 -11.73 -12.05
N TYR A 13 -4.46 -11.36 -11.28
CA TYR A 13 -4.90 -12.17 -10.14
C TYR A 13 -5.43 -13.54 -10.54
N ARG A 14 -6.16 -13.68 -11.67
CA ARG A 14 -6.59 -15.00 -12.15
C ARG A 14 -5.44 -15.93 -12.52
N ARG A 15 -4.30 -15.40 -12.94
CA ARG A 15 -3.06 -16.17 -13.21
C ARG A 15 -2.27 -16.49 -11.94
N GLY A 16 -2.60 -15.84 -10.81
CA GLY A 16 -1.86 -15.97 -9.56
C GLY A 16 -0.55 -15.17 -9.52
N ASP A 17 -0.33 -14.24 -10.45
CA ASP A 17 0.90 -13.46 -10.57
C ASP A 17 1.21 -12.68 -9.27
N ASN A 18 0.17 -12.24 -8.54
CA ASN A 18 0.27 -11.41 -7.33
C ASN A 18 -0.17 -12.15 -6.05
N PHE A 19 -0.08 -13.48 -6.03
CA PHE A 19 -0.38 -14.27 -4.82
C PHE A 19 0.82 -14.31 -3.90
N VAL A 20 0.97 -13.27 -3.09
CA VAL A 20 2.02 -13.16 -2.06
C VAL A 20 1.38 -13.21 -0.68
N PHE A 21 1.77 -14.19 0.14
CA PHE A 21 1.14 -14.49 1.44
C PHE A 21 1.88 -13.88 2.65
N TYR A 22 3.07 -13.33 2.44
CA TYR A 22 3.91 -12.76 3.50
C TYR A 22 3.90 -11.24 3.44
N PRO A 23 3.82 -10.54 4.59
CA PRO A 23 3.90 -9.08 4.62
C PRO A 23 5.29 -8.61 4.18
N HIS A 24 5.33 -7.43 3.56
CA HIS A 24 6.59 -6.79 3.18
C HIS A 24 7.34 -6.29 4.41
N GLU A 25 8.68 -6.42 4.41
CA GLU A 25 9.53 -6.08 5.56
C GLU A 25 9.34 -4.63 6.02
N GLU A 26 9.27 -3.67 5.10
CA GLU A 26 9.11 -2.25 5.47
C GLU A 26 7.71 -1.95 6.05
N VAL A 27 6.67 -2.72 5.69
CA VAL A 27 5.35 -2.64 6.37
C VAL A 27 5.46 -3.17 7.81
N ILE A 28 6.17 -4.28 8.02
CA ILE A 28 6.45 -4.79 9.37
C ILE A 28 7.21 -3.75 10.21
N ARG A 29 8.23 -3.12 9.63
CA ARG A 29 9.02 -2.05 10.27
C ARG A 29 8.15 -0.83 10.62
N PHE A 30 7.29 -0.40 9.69
CA PHE A 30 6.35 0.70 9.92
C PHE A 30 5.40 0.41 11.08
N VAL A 31 4.72 -0.74 11.08
CA VAL A 31 3.80 -1.13 12.14
C VAL A 31 4.51 -1.21 13.48
N SER A 32 5.67 -1.86 13.53
CA SER A 32 6.45 -2.02 14.77
C SER A 32 6.98 -0.70 15.32
N LYS A 33 7.34 0.25 14.46
CA LYS A 33 7.92 1.54 14.87
C LYS A 33 6.88 2.56 15.28
N TYR A 34 5.70 2.56 14.63
CA TYR A 34 4.74 3.66 14.74
C TYR A 34 3.39 3.28 15.33
N ILE A 35 3.04 1.98 15.33
CA ILE A 35 1.70 1.57 15.74
C ILE A 35 1.77 0.65 16.96
N ARG A 36 2.32 -0.54 16.77
CA ARG A 36 2.34 -1.57 17.80
C ARG A 36 3.52 -2.52 17.59
N LYS A 37 4.32 -2.71 18.64
CA LYS A 37 5.49 -3.58 18.63
C LYS A 37 5.20 -4.85 19.41
N GLN A 38 5.50 -6.01 18.84
CA GLN A 38 5.52 -7.27 19.57
C GLN A 38 6.80 -7.35 20.41
N THR A 39 6.67 -7.64 21.70
CA THR A 39 7.76 -7.69 22.69
C THR A 39 7.95 -9.07 23.30
N GLY A 40 7.01 -10.00 23.07
CA GLY A 40 7.02 -11.40 23.46
C GLY A 40 6.10 -12.23 22.59
N LEU A 41 5.90 -13.51 22.89
CA LEU A 41 5.04 -14.38 22.08
C LEU A 41 3.59 -13.86 22.01
N ASN A 42 3.07 -13.35 23.13
CA ASN A 42 1.72 -12.80 23.25
C ASN A 42 1.72 -11.36 23.80
N ASP A 43 2.90 -10.74 23.91
CA ASP A 43 3.06 -9.42 24.50
C ASP A 43 3.24 -8.36 23.44
N PHE A 44 2.50 -7.27 23.57
CA PHE A 44 2.51 -6.14 22.63
C PHE A 44 2.63 -4.81 23.37
N LEU A 45 3.43 -3.92 22.84
CA LEU A 45 3.56 -2.53 23.25
C LEU A 45 2.88 -1.63 22.24
N ASN A 46 1.88 -0.84 22.67
CA ASN A 46 1.31 0.21 21.86
C ASN A 46 2.30 1.36 21.75
N VAL A 47 2.71 1.70 20.53
CA VAL A 47 3.63 2.80 20.22
C VAL A 47 2.83 4.03 19.78
N ALA A 48 1.65 3.82 19.21
CA ALA A 48 0.79 4.90 18.72
C ALA A 48 0.32 5.82 19.85
N THR A 49 0.61 7.11 19.73
CA THR A 49 0.19 8.15 20.67
C THR A 49 -1.11 8.83 20.26
N LEU A 50 -1.51 8.77 18.99
CA LEU A 50 -2.72 9.41 18.46
C LEU A 50 -4.03 8.77 18.99
N VAL A 51 -3.97 7.51 19.40
CA VAL A 51 -5.15 6.74 19.88
C VAL A 51 -4.78 5.93 21.13
N PRO A 52 -4.41 6.58 22.24
CA PRO A 52 -3.81 5.88 23.38
C PRO A 52 -4.74 4.87 24.08
N HIS A 53 -6.05 5.01 23.92
CA HIS A 53 -7.06 4.20 24.63
C HIS A 53 -7.98 3.39 23.69
N SER A 54 -7.69 3.38 22.38
CA SER A 54 -8.49 2.61 21.40
C SER A 54 -7.60 1.74 20.53
N THR A 55 -8.19 0.70 19.94
CA THR A 55 -7.52 -0.13 18.93
C THR A 55 -7.28 0.71 17.67
N PRO A 56 -6.02 0.90 17.23
CA PRO A 56 -5.73 1.65 16.02
C PRO A 56 -6.36 1.01 14.79
N LYS A 57 -7.04 1.84 13.98
CA LYS A 57 -7.60 1.43 12.70
C LYS A 57 -6.57 1.60 11.58
N VAL A 58 -6.35 0.54 10.82
CA VAL A 58 -5.37 0.49 9.73
C VAL A 58 -6.07 0.12 8.42
N LEU A 59 -5.85 0.90 7.37
CA LEU A 59 -6.27 0.59 6.01
C LEU A 59 -5.08 0.07 5.20
N ASP A 60 -5.24 -1.07 4.53
CA ASP A 60 -4.37 -1.53 3.45
C ASP A 60 -4.99 -1.11 2.11
N LEU A 61 -4.40 -0.07 1.49
CA LEU A 61 -4.86 0.51 0.22
C LEU A 61 -4.27 -0.28 -0.95
N GLY A 62 -5.12 -0.97 -1.73
CA GLY A 62 -4.71 -1.93 -2.73
C GLY A 62 -4.25 -3.25 -2.09
N CYS A 63 -5.08 -3.80 -1.21
CA CYS A 63 -4.69 -4.90 -0.32
C CYS A 63 -4.40 -6.24 -1.04
N GLY A 64 -4.76 -6.37 -2.32
CA GLY A 64 -4.66 -7.62 -3.05
C GLY A 64 -5.35 -8.77 -2.31
N ILE A 65 -4.63 -9.86 -2.09
CA ILE A 65 -5.16 -11.02 -1.34
C ILE A 65 -5.12 -10.84 0.18
N GLY A 66 -4.74 -9.65 0.71
CA GLY A 66 -4.88 -9.30 2.14
C GLY A 66 -3.70 -9.62 3.03
N ARG A 67 -2.46 -9.78 2.50
CA ARG A 67 -1.27 -10.15 3.30
C ARG A 67 -0.94 -9.16 4.42
N HIS A 68 -1.07 -7.87 4.18
CA HIS A 68 -0.81 -6.85 5.18
C HIS A 68 -2.00 -6.67 6.13
N VAL A 69 -3.23 -6.86 5.64
CA VAL A 69 -4.43 -6.90 6.51
C VAL A 69 -4.31 -8.02 7.54
N LYS A 70 -3.93 -9.24 7.08
CA LYS A 70 -3.68 -10.38 7.96
C LYS A 70 -2.64 -10.04 9.04
N PHE A 71 -1.49 -9.52 8.61
CA PHE A 71 -0.42 -9.14 9.52
C PHE A 71 -0.89 -8.10 10.55
N CYS A 72 -1.57 -7.03 10.11
CA CYS A 72 -2.09 -6.00 11.00
C CYS A 72 -3.11 -6.58 12.00
N TYR A 73 -3.98 -7.49 11.56
CA TYR A 73 -4.93 -8.18 12.43
C TYR A 73 -4.22 -9.06 13.49
N GLU A 74 -3.21 -9.83 13.10
CA GLU A 74 -2.39 -10.64 14.01
C GLU A 74 -1.60 -9.78 15.01
N MET A 75 -1.27 -8.55 14.64
CA MET A 75 -0.75 -7.54 15.56
C MET A 75 -1.82 -6.95 16.50
N GLY A 76 -3.08 -7.41 16.42
CA GLY A 76 -4.19 -6.95 17.25
C GLY A 76 -4.68 -5.55 16.87
N LEU A 77 -4.58 -5.16 15.61
CA LEU A 77 -5.08 -3.88 15.06
C LEU A 77 -6.45 -4.08 14.42
N ASP A 78 -7.24 -3.01 14.34
CA ASP A 78 -8.50 -2.98 13.59
C ASP A 78 -8.18 -2.78 12.10
N ALA A 79 -7.88 -3.91 11.42
CA ALA A 79 -7.36 -3.93 10.07
C ALA A 79 -8.47 -4.02 9.01
N HIS A 80 -8.39 -3.20 7.97
CA HIS A 80 -9.27 -3.15 6.81
C HIS A 80 -8.46 -3.18 5.53
N GLY A 81 -9.08 -3.67 4.44
CA GLY A 81 -8.45 -3.71 3.12
C GLY A 81 -9.39 -3.29 2.01
N VAL A 82 -8.84 -2.67 0.99
CA VAL A 82 -9.58 -2.30 -0.22
C VAL A 82 -8.76 -2.65 -1.46
N ASP A 83 -9.42 -3.22 -2.47
CA ASP A 83 -8.82 -3.49 -3.78
C ASP A 83 -9.87 -3.31 -4.89
N LEU A 84 -9.40 -3.00 -6.09
CA LEU A 84 -10.24 -2.84 -7.28
C LEU A 84 -10.67 -4.19 -7.85
N SER A 85 -9.83 -5.22 -7.71
CA SER A 85 -10.03 -6.56 -8.28
C SER A 85 -11.02 -7.38 -7.47
N GLU A 86 -12.08 -7.84 -8.11
CA GLU A 86 -13.03 -8.79 -7.51
C GLU A 86 -12.36 -10.13 -7.18
N VAL A 87 -11.44 -10.59 -8.04
CA VAL A 87 -10.69 -11.84 -7.83
C VAL A 87 -9.82 -11.73 -6.58
N ALA A 88 -9.09 -10.61 -6.42
CA ALA A 88 -8.28 -10.35 -5.23
C ALA A 88 -9.14 -10.34 -3.95
N ILE A 89 -10.26 -9.61 -3.96
CA ILE A 89 -11.19 -9.52 -2.83
C ILE A 89 -11.78 -10.88 -2.44
N LYS A 90 -12.22 -11.69 -3.40
CA LYS A 90 -12.72 -13.05 -3.14
C LYS A 90 -11.65 -13.92 -2.48
N MET A 91 -10.41 -13.87 -2.98
CA MET A 91 -9.29 -14.60 -2.41
C MET A 91 -8.95 -14.10 -1.00
N ALA A 92 -8.89 -12.77 -0.82
CA ALA A 92 -8.62 -12.15 0.49
C ALA A 92 -9.66 -12.56 1.53
N ARG A 93 -10.95 -12.47 1.19
CA ARG A 93 -12.04 -12.89 2.10
C ARG A 93 -11.95 -14.37 2.44
N SER A 94 -11.75 -15.24 1.43
CA SER A 94 -11.61 -16.68 1.64
C SER A 94 -10.44 -17.01 2.57
N TRP A 95 -9.28 -16.39 2.34
CA TRP A 95 -8.10 -16.63 3.17
C TRP A 95 -8.27 -16.05 4.58
N LEU A 96 -8.71 -14.82 4.71
CA LEU A 96 -8.82 -14.12 6.00
C LEU A 96 -9.94 -14.68 6.88
N SER A 97 -11.01 -15.22 6.32
CA SER A 97 -12.06 -15.92 7.09
C SER A 97 -11.54 -17.18 7.79
N SER A 98 -10.38 -17.73 7.36
CA SER A 98 -9.71 -18.84 8.06
C SER A 98 -8.81 -18.37 9.22
N VAL A 99 -8.67 -17.04 9.42
CA VAL A 99 -7.77 -16.45 10.42
C VAL A 99 -8.57 -16.02 11.65
N GLY A 100 -8.67 -16.90 12.63
CA GLY A 100 -9.35 -16.62 13.90
C GLY A 100 -10.80 -16.18 13.71
N SER A 101 -11.18 -15.06 14.34
CA SER A 101 -12.52 -14.45 14.25
C SER A 101 -12.55 -13.20 13.36
N PHE A 102 -11.70 -13.12 12.33
CA PHE A 102 -11.66 -11.97 11.43
C PHE A 102 -12.92 -11.90 10.58
N ASP A 103 -13.67 -10.80 10.71
CA ASP A 103 -14.84 -10.53 9.88
C ASP A 103 -14.40 -10.01 8.50
N ALA A 104 -14.06 -10.94 7.61
CA ALA A 104 -13.52 -10.61 6.29
C ALA A 104 -14.56 -9.92 5.39
N ASP A 105 -15.85 -10.21 5.53
CA ASP A 105 -16.89 -9.65 4.67
C ASP A 105 -17.11 -8.16 4.89
N SER A 106 -17.05 -7.70 6.14
CA SER A 106 -17.19 -6.28 6.48
C SER A 106 -15.89 -5.47 6.32
N ARG A 107 -14.73 -6.14 6.45
CA ARG A 107 -13.42 -5.46 6.52
C ARG A 107 -12.66 -5.44 5.20
N ILE A 108 -12.98 -6.34 4.28
CA ILE A 108 -12.34 -6.43 2.96
C ILE A 108 -13.34 -5.98 1.91
N VAL A 109 -13.09 -4.84 1.29
CA VAL A 109 -14.07 -4.17 0.43
C VAL A 109 -13.54 -4.02 -0.98
N GLN A 110 -14.37 -4.34 -1.98
CA GLN A 110 -14.09 -4.00 -3.36
C GLN A 110 -14.49 -2.55 -3.61
N ALA A 111 -13.51 -1.68 -3.89
CA ALA A 111 -13.79 -0.30 -4.26
C ALA A 111 -12.65 0.30 -5.11
N ASP A 112 -12.94 1.42 -5.74
CA ASP A 112 -11.94 2.27 -6.39
C ASP A 112 -11.26 3.14 -5.33
N VAL A 113 -9.95 3.21 -5.35
CA VAL A 113 -9.14 4.00 -4.40
C VAL A 113 -9.44 5.50 -4.46
N ARG A 114 -10.12 5.97 -5.52
CA ARG A 114 -10.59 7.35 -5.68
C ARG A 114 -11.92 7.65 -4.95
N GLN A 115 -12.58 6.60 -4.46
CA GLN A 115 -13.87 6.71 -3.75
C GLN A 115 -13.97 5.60 -2.70
N LEU A 116 -13.43 5.86 -1.52
CA LEU A 116 -13.40 4.91 -0.43
C LEU A 116 -14.72 4.91 0.35
N PRO A 117 -15.26 3.74 0.75
CA PRO A 117 -16.57 3.64 1.38
C PRO A 117 -16.60 4.04 2.87
N TRP A 118 -15.54 4.64 3.38
CA TRP A 118 -15.45 5.11 4.77
C TRP A 118 -15.65 6.61 4.87
N GLY A 119 -16.17 7.04 6.02
CA GLY A 119 -16.32 8.46 6.37
C GLY A 119 -14.98 9.16 6.62
N ASP A 120 -15.05 10.48 6.74
CA ASP A 120 -13.87 11.32 7.03
C ASP A 120 -13.23 10.93 8.36
N GLY A 121 -11.90 10.87 8.39
CA GLY A 121 -11.16 10.58 9.60
C GLY A 121 -11.42 9.21 10.22
N TYR A 122 -11.76 8.20 9.44
CA TYR A 122 -12.05 6.86 9.94
C TYR A 122 -10.80 6.09 10.36
N PHE A 123 -9.68 6.28 9.66
CA PHE A 123 -8.43 5.57 9.87
C PHE A 123 -7.37 6.42 10.55
N THR A 124 -6.62 5.82 11.49
CA THR A 124 -5.45 6.44 12.11
C THR A 124 -4.19 6.16 11.30
N PHE A 125 -4.12 4.98 10.67
CA PHE A 125 -2.98 4.52 9.91
C PHE A 125 -3.41 3.94 8.56
N ALA A 126 -2.51 4.04 7.60
CA ALA A 126 -2.67 3.36 6.31
C ALA A 126 -1.34 2.75 5.85
N VAL A 127 -1.42 1.70 5.05
CA VAL A 127 -0.30 1.12 4.32
C VAL A 127 -0.69 0.94 2.86
N SER A 128 0.28 1.05 1.96
CA SER A 128 0.10 0.74 0.53
C SER A 128 1.45 0.28 -0.01
N HIS A 129 1.50 -0.89 -0.63
CA HIS A 129 2.74 -1.45 -1.15
C HIS A 129 2.56 -1.92 -2.60
N GLY A 130 3.31 -1.30 -3.53
CA GLY A 130 3.26 -1.61 -4.95
C GLY A 130 1.93 -1.21 -5.63
N VAL A 131 1.29 -0.13 -5.17
CA VAL A 131 -0.06 0.24 -5.63
C VAL A 131 -0.08 1.60 -6.32
N LEU A 132 0.41 2.66 -5.67
CA LEU A 132 0.35 4.03 -6.21
C LEU A 132 1.26 4.21 -7.43
N ASP A 133 2.28 3.41 -7.57
CA ASP A 133 3.15 3.35 -8.74
C ASP A 133 2.63 2.39 -9.84
N SER A 134 1.55 1.68 -9.58
CA SER A 134 0.93 0.73 -10.50
C SER A 134 -0.36 1.27 -11.15
N MET A 135 -0.47 2.59 -11.27
CA MET A 135 -1.61 3.29 -11.85
C MET A 135 -1.21 4.61 -12.51
N PRO A 136 -2.04 5.18 -13.41
CA PRO A 136 -1.81 6.51 -13.97
C PRO A 136 -1.75 7.60 -12.90
N TRP A 137 -0.95 8.64 -13.17
CA TRP A 137 -0.73 9.77 -12.27
C TRP A 137 -2.03 10.37 -11.69
N GLU A 138 -3.03 10.61 -12.53
CA GLU A 138 -4.29 11.23 -12.13
C GLU A 138 -5.04 10.37 -11.11
N ILE A 139 -4.94 9.05 -11.25
CA ILE A 139 -5.56 8.10 -10.31
C ILE A 139 -4.76 8.07 -9.01
N ALA A 140 -3.44 7.99 -9.07
CA ALA A 140 -2.58 8.00 -7.88
C ALA A 140 -2.77 9.29 -7.05
N ARG A 141 -2.84 10.44 -7.73
CA ARG A 141 -3.09 11.72 -7.07
C ARG A 141 -4.47 11.79 -6.41
N ALA A 142 -5.52 11.35 -7.12
CA ALA A 142 -6.88 11.29 -6.57
C ALA A 142 -6.96 10.30 -5.38
N ALA A 143 -6.26 9.16 -5.45
CA ALA A 143 -6.18 8.21 -4.36
C ALA A 143 -5.53 8.81 -3.10
N CYS A 144 -4.46 9.61 -3.24
CA CYS A 144 -3.84 10.30 -2.11
C CYS A 144 -4.77 11.31 -1.44
N LEU A 145 -5.54 12.07 -2.22
CA LEU A 145 -6.54 13.02 -1.69
C LEU A 145 -7.67 12.29 -0.96
N GLU A 146 -8.17 11.21 -1.54
CA GLU A 146 -9.24 10.41 -0.94
C GLU A 146 -8.76 9.67 0.33
N LEU A 147 -7.53 9.13 0.31
CA LEU A 147 -6.93 8.55 1.49
C LEU A 147 -6.80 9.57 2.62
N ALA A 148 -6.34 10.80 2.31
CA ALA A 148 -6.27 11.86 3.30
C ALA A 148 -7.64 12.22 3.88
N ARG A 149 -8.73 12.16 3.10
CA ARG A 149 -10.09 12.38 3.60
C ARG A 149 -10.48 11.34 4.66
N VAL A 150 -10.21 10.07 4.40
CA VAL A 150 -10.60 8.98 5.33
C VAL A 150 -9.64 8.80 6.50
N MET A 151 -8.49 9.49 6.52
CA MET A 151 -7.54 9.46 7.63
C MET A 151 -7.74 10.64 8.58
N VAL A 152 -7.48 10.41 9.88
CA VAL A 152 -7.45 11.50 10.87
C VAL A 152 -6.28 12.45 10.64
N PRO A 153 -6.36 13.75 10.97
CA PRO A 153 -5.22 14.66 10.99
C PRO A 153 -4.09 14.10 11.86
N GLY A 154 -2.84 14.20 11.38
CA GLY A 154 -1.67 13.62 12.04
C GLY A 154 -1.55 12.09 11.89
N GLY A 155 -2.52 11.41 11.31
CA GLY A 155 -2.46 9.99 10.97
C GLY A 155 -1.27 9.67 10.07
N LEU A 156 -0.70 8.46 10.20
CA LEU A 156 0.49 8.08 9.43
C LEU A 156 0.16 7.09 8.33
N PHE A 157 0.75 7.34 7.17
CA PHE A 157 0.62 6.52 5.97
C PHE A 157 1.99 6.05 5.50
N TYR A 158 2.15 4.73 5.38
CA TYR A 158 3.30 4.13 4.70
C TYR A 158 2.95 3.80 3.26
N CYS A 159 3.80 4.21 2.33
CA CYS A 159 3.77 3.72 0.95
C CYS A 159 5.18 3.55 0.39
N ASP A 160 5.29 2.69 -0.62
CA ASP A 160 6.48 2.61 -1.47
C ASP A 160 6.14 3.02 -2.90
N LEU A 161 7.14 3.53 -3.61
CA LEU A 161 7.03 4.00 -4.98
C LEU A 161 8.29 3.59 -5.74
N ILE A 162 8.13 3.03 -6.94
CA ILE A 162 9.28 2.70 -7.78
C ILE A 162 10.01 3.99 -8.18
N SER A 163 11.33 3.96 -8.07
CA SER A 163 12.19 5.08 -8.46
C SER A 163 12.62 4.93 -9.90
N GLY A 164 12.77 6.07 -10.62
CA GLY A 164 13.45 6.10 -11.90
C GLY A 164 14.98 5.93 -11.81
N ASP A 165 15.54 5.83 -10.58
CA ASP A 165 16.96 5.49 -10.39
C ASP A 165 17.16 3.97 -10.51
N ASP A 166 17.26 3.49 -11.74
CA ASP A 166 17.48 2.08 -12.07
C ASP A 166 18.42 1.91 -13.28
N SER A 167 18.75 0.67 -13.63
CA SER A 167 19.65 0.34 -14.75
C SER A 167 19.14 0.75 -16.14
N SER A 168 17.86 1.05 -16.28
CA SER A 168 17.21 1.36 -17.56
C SER A 168 16.97 2.85 -17.76
N HIS A 169 17.03 3.64 -16.69
CA HIS A 169 16.68 5.07 -16.69
C HIS A 169 17.76 5.94 -16.08
N ALA A 170 17.70 7.24 -16.38
CA ALA A 170 18.50 8.24 -15.68
C ALA A 170 17.95 8.48 -14.27
N ARG A 171 18.83 8.79 -13.31
CA ARG A 171 18.49 8.92 -11.88
C ARG A 171 17.27 9.79 -11.57
N GLU A 172 17.05 10.86 -12.33
CA GLU A 172 15.93 11.79 -12.13
C GLU A 172 14.71 11.48 -13.01
N TYR A 173 14.71 10.32 -13.68
CA TYR A 173 13.59 9.92 -14.52
C TYR A 173 12.30 9.83 -13.72
N SER A 174 11.22 10.32 -14.30
CA SER A 174 9.85 10.12 -13.85
C SER A 174 8.93 10.05 -15.06
N GLY A 175 7.97 9.15 -15.02
CA GLY A 175 7.05 8.96 -16.13
C GLY A 175 6.28 7.65 -16.00
N ALA A 176 5.26 7.50 -16.84
CA ALA A 176 4.42 6.31 -16.86
C ALA A 176 4.76 5.44 -18.07
N GLU A 177 4.91 4.16 -17.85
CA GLU A 177 5.16 3.15 -18.88
C GLU A 177 4.14 2.03 -18.80
N VAL A 178 3.84 1.41 -19.95
CA VAL A 178 3.01 0.21 -20.00
C VAL A 178 3.89 -1.01 -19.79
N VAL A 179 3.55 -1.83 -18.79
CA VAL A 179 4.24 -3.08 -18.49
C VAL A 179 4.04 -4.07 -19.65
N ARG A 180 5.14 -4.52 -20.25
CA ARG A 180 5.15 -5.45 -21.39
C ARG A 180 5.59 -6.86 -21.02
N THR A 181 6.08 -7.06 -19.80
CA THR A 181 6.44 -8.37 -19.28
C THR A 181 5.20 -9.20 -19.01
N LYS A 182 5.32 -10.52 -19.05
CA LYS A 182 4.19 -11.44 -18.80
C LYS A 182 3.57 -11.23 -17.42
N HIS A 183 4.40 -10.91 -16.43
CA HIS A 183 3.94 -10.48 -15.10
C HIS A 183 3.35 -9.08 -15.22
N GLU A 184 2.10 -8.89 -14.79
CA GLU A 184 1.36 -7.62 -14.82
C GLU A 184 1.22 -6.97 -16.22
N GLU A 185 1.24 -7.77 -17.27
CA GLU A 185 1.14 -7.30 -18.66
C GLU A 185 -0.06 -6.36 -18.88
N ASN A 186 0.20 -5.23 -19.55
CA ASN A 186 -0.75 -4.16 -19.84
C ASN A 186 -1.22 -3.35 -18.60
N THR A 187 -0.57 -3.49 -17.45
CA THR A 187 -0.70 -2.53 -16.36
C THR A 187 0.17 -1.31 -16.61
N VAL A 188 0.04 -0.29 -15.78
CA VAL A 188 0.87 0.93 -15.84
C VAL A 188 1.88 0.89 -14.72
N GLN A 189 3.15 1.18 -15.04
CA GLN A 189 4.21 1.43 -14.08
C GLN A 189 4.54 2.93 -14.11
N LEU A 190 4.36 3.62 -12.99
CA LEU A 190 4.67 5.03 -12.82
C LEU A 190 5.96 5.18 -12.01
N TYR A 191 7.01 5.69 -12.65
CA TYR A 191 8.30 5.94 -12.03
C TYR A 191 8.34 7.30 -11.35
N PHE A 192 8.92 7.35 -10.18
CA PHE A 192 8.97 8.54 -9.34
C PHE A 192 10.40 9.08 -9.18
N ASN A 193 10.48 10.40 -9.12
CA ASN A 193 11.58 11.15 -8.51
C ASN A 193 11.04 11.98 -7.33
N MET A 194 11.91 12.67 -6.60
CA MET A 194 11.49 13.44 -5.43
C MET A 194 10.53 14.59 -5.76
N GLN A 195 10.61 15.16 -6.97
CA GLN A 195 9.68 16.22 -7.37
C GLN A 195 8.27 15.66 -7.58
N LEU A 196 8.16 14.54 -8.29
CA LEU A 196 6.87 13.89 -8.53
C LEU A 196 6.23 13.37 -7.23
N ILE A 197 7.06 12.89 -6.26
CA ILE A 197 6.58 12.53 -4.92
C ILE A 197 5.97 13.74 -4.20
N ARG A 198 6.65 14.90 -4.20
CA ARG A 198 6.11 16.12 -3.59
C ARG A 198 4.80 16.56 -4.24
N ASP A 199 4.70 16.43 -5.56
CA ASP A 199 3.48 16.75 -6.29
C ASP A 199 2.35 15.75 -5.99
N LEU A 200 2.67 14.45 -5.81
CA LEU A 200 1.71 13.43 -5.44
C LEU A 200 1.03 13.73 -4.10
N ILE A 201 1.79 14.15 -3.11
CA ILE A 201 1.32 14.33 -1.73
C ILE A 201 0.93 15.78 -1.39
N ARG A 202 1.07 16.71 -2.35
CA ARG A 202 0.77 18.14 -2.13
C ARG A 202 -0.63 18.30 -1.53
N ASP A 203 -0.77 19.16 -0.54
CA ASP A 203 -2.02 19.53 0.13
C ASP A 203 -2.72 18.40 0.91
N CYS A 204 -2.12 17.21 1.02
CA CYS A 204 -2.72 16.09 1.73
C CYS A 204 -1.79 15.42 2.76
N PHE A 205 -0.48 15.35 2.45
CA PHE A 205 0.48 14.75 3.38
C PHE A 205 1.79 15.55 3.44
N SER A 206 2.47 15.44 4.58
CA SER A 206 3.87 15.85 4.76
C SER A 206 4.77 14.63 4.90
N ILE A 207 6.02 14.73 4.43
CA ILE A 207 7.00 13.65 4.54
C ILE A 207 7.58 13.61 5.95
N LYS A 208 7.36 12.51 6.67
CA LYS A 208 7.99 12.23 7.98
C LYS A 208 9.28 11.44 7.82
N GLU A 209 9.29 10.44 6.94
CA GLU A 209 10.47 9.67 6.55
C GLU A 209 10.45 9.39 5.05
N CYS A 210 11.62 9.40 4.44
CA CYS A 210 11.82 9.00 3.05
C CYS A 210 13.16 8.27 2.95
N LYS A 211 13.13 7.03 2.48
CA LYS A 211 14.33 6.22 2.20
C LYS A 211 14.30 5.78 0.76
N LEU A 212 15.43 5.82 0.07
CA LEU A 212 15.63 5.15 -1.19
C LEU A 212 16.37 3.84 -0.93
N ILE A 213 15.74 2.71 -1.20
CA ILE A 213 16.37 1.39 -1.11
C ILE A 213 16.71 0.95 -2.53
N ARG A 214 18.00 0.70 -2.77
CA ARG A 214 18.54 0.20 -4.02
C ARG A 214 18.89 -1.27 -3.86
N SER A 215 18.41 -2.11 -4.76
CA SER A 215 18.78 -3.51 -4.87
C SER A 215 19.57 -3.72 -6.14
N GLU A 216 20.76 -4.29 -6.02
CA GLU A 216 21.67 -4.57 -7.11
C GLU A 216 21.86 -6.08 -7.28
N ASP A 217 21.67 -6.57 -8.49
CA ASP A 217 22.03 -7.94 -8.84
C ASP A 217 23.55 -7.98 -9.14
N VAL A 218 24.30 -8.50 -8.19
CA VAL A 218 25.75 -8.57 -8.26
C VAL A 218 26.25 -9.40 -9.45
N LEU A 219 25.49 -10.38 -9.91
CA LEU A 219 25.89 -11.26 -11.01
C LEU A 219 25.56 -10.66 -12.38
N SER A 220 24.41 -10.02 -12.53
CA SER A 220 24.00 -9.40 -13.80
C SER A 220 24.45 -7.92 -13.92
N GLY A 221 24.76 -7.27 -12.80
CA GLY A 221 25.10 -5.85 -12.73
C GLY A 221 23.88 -4.91 -12.87
N GLY A 222 22.66 -5.47 -12.91
CA GLY A 222 21.44 -4.68 -12.95
C GLY A 222 21.03 -4.19 -11.55
N TYR A 223 20.36 -3.05 -11.49
CA TYR A 223 19.79 -2.57 -10.24
C TYR A 223 18.43 -1.90 -10.43
N HIS A 224 17.63 -1.90 -9.37
CA HIS A 224 16.38 -1.17 -9.26
C HIS A 224 16.30 -0.52 -7.89
N SER A 225 15.51 0.53 -7.77
CA SER A 225 15.32 1.20 -6.49
C SER A 225 13.88 1.61 -6.24
N ARG A 226 13.52 1.70 -4.95
CA ARG A 226 12.20 2.12 -4.50
C ARG A 226 12.32 3.13 -3.36
N TYR A 227 11.47 4.14 -3.42
CA TYR A 227 11.25 5.03 -2.28
C TYR A 227 10.31 4.34 -1.29
N HIS A 228 10.68 4.37 -0.01
CA HIS A 228 9.85 3.95 1.11
C HIS A 228 9.56 5.19 1.95
N LEU A 229 8.30 5.54 2.05
CA LEU A 229 7.83 6.79 2.62
C LEU A 229 6.98 6.53 3.87
N VAL A 230 7.19 7.34 4.90
CA VAL A 230 6.23 7.53 5.98
C VAL A 230 5.74 8.96 5.89
N LEU A 231 4.45 9.10 5.66
CA LEU A 231 3.76 10.35 5.43
C LEU A 231 2.84 10.64 6.62
N SER A 232 2.69 11.91 6.97
CA SER A 232 1.74 12.37 7.99
C SER A 232 0.63 13.18 7.32
N ARG A 233 -0.63 12.85 7.58
CA ARG A 233 -1.77 13.61 7.08
C ARG A 233 -1.77 15.02 7.66
N ILE A 234 -1.87 16.03 6.80
CA ILE A 234 -1.91 17.46 7.17
C ILE A 234 -3.27 17.82 7.77
#